data_c23ab8f4c464a68de078f801d600b620
#
_entry.id   c23ab8f4c464a68de078f801d600b620
#
_cell.length_a   1.000
_cell.length_b   1.000
_cell.length_c   1.000
_cell.angle_alpha   90.00
_cell.angle_beta   90.00
_cell.angle_gamma   90.00
#
_symmetry.space_group_name_H-M   'P 1'
#
loop_
_entity.id
_entity.type
_entity.pdbx_description
1 polymer ?
#
loop_
_entity_poly.entity_id
_entity_poly.type
_entity_poly.pdbx_seq_one_letter_code
_entity_poly.pdbx_strand_id
1 'polypeptide(L)'
;AAISRAVEGWNDSFEKAKLGRPIQLNSFPKDSTFSANDPMANVIKLANNSSQFISFDAPVDPRTGEILGTRIMIPRNLADDVRRYGVCKMAEVDERYRSYDLPDDLLCEVLQAKMLSALGYSLGLSANLAGSAAYSIQQLRSPQFTKENGITASVMDGQIYNYVAM
;
A
#
# COMPACT_ATOMS: atom_id res chain seq x y z
N ALA A 1 7.11 -1.94 -10.88
CA ALA A 1 6.87 -3.30 -10.35
C ALA A 1 5.88 -3.27 -9.16
N ALA A 2 6.19 -2.63 -8.01
CA ALA A 2 5.36 -2.65 -6.80
C ALA A 2 3.93 -2.13 -7.01
N ILE A 3 3.79 -0.95 -7.65
CA ILE A 3 2.48 -0.34 -7.94
C ILE A 3 1.63 -1.27 -8.82
N SER A 4 2.22 -1.84 -9.87
CA SER A 4 1.49 -2.79 -10.75
C SER A 4 1.02 -4.01 -9.97
N ARG A 5 1.86 -4.58 -9.08
CA ARG A 5 1.45 -5.72 -8.23
C ARG A 5 0.31 -5.35 -7.28
N ALA A 6 0.30 -4.13 -6.74
CA ALA A 6 -0.78 -3.68 -5.87
C ALA A 6 -2.12 -3.53 -6.64
N VAL A 7 -2.07 -2.98 -7.87
CA VAL A 7 -3.24 -2.87 -8.75
C VAL A 7 -3.76 -4.26 -9.13
N GLU A 8 -2.86 -5.18 -9.50
CA GLU A 8 -3.25 -6.56 -9.81
C GLU A 8 -3.88 -7.27 -8.61
N GLY A 9 -3.34 -7.09 -7.40
CA GLY A 9 -3.94 -7.66 -6.18
C GLY A 9 -5.38 -7.20 -5.94
N TRP A 10 -5.68 -5.92 -6.20
CA TRP A 10 -7.05 -5.41 -6.15
C TRP A 10 -7.91 -5.98 -7.27
N ASN A 11 -7.40 -6.02 -8.52
CA ASN A 11 -8.13 -6.60 -9.64
C ASN A 11 -8.46 -8.09 -9.42
N ASP A 12 -7.54 -8.87 -8.86
CA ASP A 12 -7.79 -10.26 -8.50
C ASP A 12 -8.89 -10.41 -7.44
N SER A 13 -8.93 -9.46 -6.50
CA SER A 13 -9.98 -9.42 -5.49
C SER A 13 -11.34 -9.05 -6.08
N PHE A 14 -11.40 -8.08 -6.99
CA PHE A 14 -12.60 -7.72 -7.74
C PHE A 14 -13.10 -8.85 -8.63
N GLU A 15 -12.19 -9.55 -9.30
CA GLU A 15 -12.54 -10.70 -10.14
C GLU A 15 -13.16 -11.85 -9.32
N LYS A 16 -12.59 -12.15 -8.14
CA LYS A 16 -13.18 -13.11 -7.18
C LYS A 16 -14.57 -12.68 -6.71
N ALA A 17 -14.79 -11.38 -6.58
CA ALA A 17 -16.10 -10.79 -6.26
C ALA A 17 -17.05 -10.68 -7.48
N LYS A 18 -16.63 -11.18 -8.67
CA LYS A 18 -17.37 -11.11 -9.93
C LYS A 18 -17.62 -9.68 -10.45
N LEU A 19 -16.73 -8.76 -10.10
CA LEU A 19 -16.78 -7.35 -10.53
C LEU A 19 -15.83 -7.06 -11.72
N GLY A 20 -15.14 -8.09 -12.23
CA GLY A 20 -14.15 -7.96 -13.29
C GLY A 20 -12.83 -7.36 -12.81
N ARG A 21 -12.09 -6.71 -13.71
CA ARG A 21 -10.77 -6.07 -13.45
C ARG A 21 -10.87 -4.57 -13.74
N PRO A 22 -11.48 -3.77 -12.85
CA PRO A 22 -11.84 -2.39 -13.14
C PRO A 22 -10.67 -1.40 -13.11
N ILE A 23 -9.56 -1.72 -12.42
CA ILE A 23 -8.45 -0.78 -12.26
C ILE A 23 -7.44 -0.97 -13.38
N GLN A 24 -7.19 0.09 -14.15
CA GLN A 24 -6.18 0.11 -15.21
C GLN A 24 -5.06 1.09 -14.84
N LEU A 25 -3.82 0.61 -14.90
CA LEU A 25 -2.64 1.43 -14.67
C LEU A 25 -2.05 1.88 -16.01
N ASN A 26 -2.16 3.15 -16.30
CA ASN A 26 -1.64 3.77 -17.51
C ASN A 26 -0.41 4.62 -17.20
N SER A 27 0.47 4.77 -18.19
CA SER A 27 1.54 5.76 -18.12
C SER A 27 0.97 7.16 -18.11
N PHE A 28 1.72 8.10 -17.53
CA PHE A 28 1.32 9.52 -17.53
C PHE A 28 1.10 9.99 -18.97
N PRO A 29 -0.04 10.62 -19.27
CA PRO A 29 -0.33 11.10 -20.62
C PRO A 29 0.72 12.11 -21.07
N LYS A 30 1.10 12.02 -22.34
CA LYS A 30 1.99 13.02 -22.99
C LYS A 30 1.22 14.24 -23.49
N ASP A 31 -0.10 14.21 -23.36
CA ASP A 31 -0.98 15.30 -23.78
C ASP A 31 -0.83 16.50 -22.84
N SER A 32 -0.62 17.68 -23.41
CA SER A 32 -0.50 18.94 -22.69
C SER A 32 -1.78 19.38 -21.98
N THR A 33 -2.93 18.81 -22.33
CA THR A 33 -4.22 19.12 -21.72
C THR A 33 -4.45 18.38 -20.39
N PHE A 34 -3.71 17.29 -20.13
CA PHE A 34 -3.83 16.55 -18.89
C PHE A 34 -3.18 17.28 -17.72
N SER A 35 -3.94 17.50 -16.66
CA SER A 35 -3.45 18.05 -15.40
C SER A 35 -3.52 17.02 -14.28
N ALA A 36 -2.37 16.70 -13.68
CA ALA A 36 -2.31 15.88 -12.47
C ALA A 36 -2.91 16.54 -11.22
N ASN A 37 -3.31 17.83 -11.33
CA ASN A 37 -3.97 18.58 -10.27
C ASN A 37 -5.49 18.71 -10.51
N ASP A 38 -5.99 18.17 -11.62
CA ASP A 38 -7.43 18.08 -11.86
C ASP A 38 -8.07 17.25 -10.74
N PRO A 39 -9.09 17.76 -10.02
CA PRO A 39 -9.79 17.02 -8.97
C PRO A 39 -10.48 15.75 -9.49
N MET A 40 -10.80 15.68 -10.78
CA MET A 40 -11.43 14.52 -11.41
C MET A 40 -10.43 13.47 -11.91
N ALA A 41 -9.12 13.73 -11.78
CA ALA A 41 -8.10 12.80 -12.26
C ALA A 41 -7.72 11.76 -11.19
N ASN A 42 -7.56 10.50 -11.61
CA ASN A 42 -6.97 9.45 -10.79
C ASN A 42 -5.47 9.39 -11.06
N VAL A 43 -4.65 9.77 -10.08
CA VAL A 43 -3.21 9.94 -10.27
C VAL A 43 -2.39 9.34 -9.13
N ILE A 44 -1.33 8.62 -9.49
CA ILE A 44 -0.27 8.23 -8.55
C ILE A 44 0.98 9.02 -8.91
N LYS A 45 1.50 9.79 -7.97
CA LYS A 45 2.70 10.64 -8.21
C LYS A 45 3.69 10.63 -7.06
N LEU A 46 4.94 10.93 -7.36
CA LEU A 46 5.95 11.20 -6.34
C LEU A 46 5.71 12.60 -5.75
N ALA A 47 5.72 12.70 -4.44
CA ALA A 47 5.59 13.96 -3.72
C ALA A 47 6.97 14.49 -3.27
N ASN A 48 7.17 15.80 -3.41
CA ASN A 48 8.36 16.50 -2.90
C ASN A 48 8.18 17.00 -1.46
N ASN A 49 7.39 16.27 -0.67
CA ASN A 49 7.18 16.60 0.74
C ASN A 49 8.01 15.67 1.63
N SER A 50 8.26 16.10 2.85
CA SER A 50 8.92 15.33 3.90
C SER A 50 7.96 14.41 4.67
N SER A 51 6.80 14.08 4.09
CA SER A 51 5.86 13.14 4.69
C SER A 51 6.50 11.76 4.80
N GLN A 52 6.29 11.10 5.93
CA GLN A 52 6.75 9.74 6.18
C GLN A 52 5.78 8.68 5.66
N PHE A 53 4.62 9.10 5.14
CA PHE A 53 3.54 8.22 4.74
C PHE A 53 3.10 8.49 3.31
N ILE A 54 2.69 7.43 2.61
CA ILE A 54 1.90 7.58 1.40
C ILE A 54 0.62 8.31 1.83
N SER A 55 0.36 9.44 1.22
CA SER A 55 -0.87 10.20 1.42
C SER A 55 -1.80 10.02 0.24
N PHE A 56 -3.08 10.13 0.51
CA PHE A 56 -4.11 10.09 -0.53
C PHE A 56 -5.08 11.24 -0.31
N ASP A 57 -5.68 11.67 -1.40
CA ASP A 57 -6.74 12.67 -1.44
C ASP A 57 -7.83 12.15 -2.39
N ALA A 58 -9.04 12.11 -1.92
CA ALA A 58 -10.20 11.61 -2.65
C ALA A 58 -11.38 12.55 -2.44
N PRO A 59 -11.47 13.65 -3.23
CA PRO A 59 -12.58 14.57 -3.16
C PRO A 59 -13.90 13.87 -3.49
N VAL A 60 -14.91 14.14 -2.68
CA VAL A 60 -16.23 13.53 -2.74
C VAL A 60 -17.28 14.59 -3.05
N ASP A 61 -18.23 14.29 -3.93
CA ASP A 61 -19.42 15.13 -4.12
C ASP A 61 -20.29 15.06 -2.84
N PRO A 62 -20.48 16.17 -2.11
CA PRO A 62 -21.19 16.16 -0.84
C PRO A 62 -22.68 15.82 -0.99
N ARG A 63 -23.23 15.85 -2.20
CA ARG A 63 -24.64 15.55 -2.46
C ARG A 63 -24.89 14.06 -2.70
N THR A 64 -23.92 13.37 -3.31
CA THR A 64 -24.09 11.97 -3.75
C THR A 64 -23.20 10.99 -2.99
N GLY A 65 -22.09 11.48 -2.40
CA GLY A 65 -21.04 10.63 -1.83
C GLY A 65 -20.11 10.03 -2.90
N GLU A 66 -20.22 10.43 -4.17
CA GLU A 66 -19.39 9.94 -5.25
C GLU A 66 -17.95 10.45 -5.11
N ILE A 67 -16.97 9.56 -5.23
CA ILE A 67 -15.56 9.91 -5.30
C ILE A 67 -15.27 10.45 -6.70
N LEU A 68 -14.95 11.74 -6.80
CA LEU A 68 -14.76 12.43 -8.08
C LEU A 68 -13.43 12.08 -8.75
N GLY A 69 -12.41 11.85 -7.96
CA GLY A 69 -11.08 11.46 -8.41
C GLY A 69 -10.21 11.06 -7.23
N THR A 70 -9.01 10.56 -7.48
CA THR A 70 -8.10 10.14 -6.41
C THR A 70 -6.66 10.52 -6.72
N ARG A 71 -5.95 11.00 -5.71
CA ARG A 71 -4.52 11.31 -5.80
C ARG A 71 -3.76 10.58 -4.72
N ILE A 72 -2.89 9.66 -5.15
CA ILE A 72 -1.98 8.96 -4.24
C ILE A 72 -0.60 9.56 -4.41
N MET A 73 -0.04 10.05 -3.30
CA MET A 73 1.25 10.72 -3.27
C MET A 73 2.26 9.85 -2.51
N ILE A 74 3.28 9.38 -3.24
CA ILE A 74 4.37 8.58 -2.69
C ILE A 74 5.51 9.52 -2.31
N PRO A 75 5.93 9.58 -1.02
CA PRO A 75 7.04 10.43 -0.62
C PRO A 75 8.36 9.94 -1.23
N ARG A 76 9.22 10.85 -1.65
CA ARG A 76 10.52 10.51 -2.24
C ARG A 76 11.49 9.85 -1.26
N ASN A 77 11.35 10.16 0.03
CA ASN A 77 12.16 9.60 1.11
C ASN A 77 11.62 8.28 1.66
N LEU A 78 10.66 7.64 0.97
CA LEU A 78 10.04 6.38 1.43
C LEU A 78 11.10 5.30 1.75
N ALA A 79 12.14 5.18 0.93
CA ALA A 79 13.23 4.21 1.16
C ALA A 79 13.98 4.48 2.47
N ASP A 80 14.24 5.75 2.78
CA ASP A 80 14.91 6.14 4.03
C ASP A 80 14.04 5.86 5.25
N ASP A 81 12.73 6.05 5.13
CA ASP A 81 11.78 5.74 6.21
C ASP A 81 11.67 4.22 6.41
N VAL A 82 11.58 3.44 5.33
CA VAL A 82 11.59 1.96 5.42
C VAL A 82 12.88 1.48 6.09
N ARG A 83 14.04 2.06 5.75
CA ARG A 83 15.32 1.75 6.39
C ARG A 83 15.27 2.07 7.88
N ARG A 84 14.94 3.30 8.24
CA ARG A 84 14.94 3.79 9.63
C ARG A 84 14.06 2.96 10.54
N TYR A 85 12.81 2.73 10.12
CA TYR A 85 11.86 1.97 10.94
C TYR A 85 12.06 0.47 10.83
N GLY A 86 12.47 -0.03 9.67
CA GLY A 86 12.70 -1.45 9.43
C GLY A 86 13.86 -1.99 10.26
N VAL A 87 15.00 -1.28 10.30
CA VAL A 87 16.14 -1.67 11.13
C VAL A 87 15.74 -1.81 12.60
N CYS A 88 15.00 -0.83 13.14
CA CYS A 88 14.59 -0.87 14.54
C CYS A 88 13.57 -1.97 14.88
N LYS A 89 12.79 -2.42 13.90
CA LYS A 89 11.64 -3.29 14.14
C LYS A 89 11.83 -4.71 13.62
N MET A 90 12.67 -4.91 12.62
CA MET A 90 12.75 -6.15 11.88
C MET A 90 14.18 -6.73 11.77
N ALA A 91 15.22 -5.97 12.10
CA ALA A 91 16.60 -6.44 11.92
C ALA A 91 16.94 -7.69 12.75
N GLU A 92 16.20 -7.98 13.81
CA GLU A 92 16.37 -9.20 14.59
C GLU A 92 15.88 -10.44 13.83
N VAL A 93 14.76 -10.32 13.11
CA VAL A 93 14.05 -11.46 12.48
C VAL A 93 14.21 -11.53 10.97
N ASP A 94 14.59 -10.44 10.30
CA ASP A 94 14.81 -10.39 8.85
C ASP A 94 16.17 -9.74 8.54
N GLU A 95 17.12 -10.56 8.07
CA GLU A 95 18.50 -10.15 7.78
C GLU A 95 18.58 -9.04 6.73
N ARG A 96 17.61 -8.92 5.84
CA ARG A 96 17.57 -7.87 4.81
C ARG A 96 17.56 -6.47 5.40
N TYR A 97 17.02 -6.31 6.63
CA TYR A 97 17.03 -5.03 7.35
C TYR A 97 18.33 -4.70 8.08
N ARG A 98 19.30 -5.61 8.10
CA ARG A 98 20.61 -5.38 8.77
C ARG A 98 21.59 -4.60 7.88
N SER A 99 21.34 -4.52 6.58
CA SER A 99 22.16 -3.74 5.66
C SER A 99 21.76 -2.27 5.65
N TYR A 100 22.74 -1.38 5.47
CA TYR A 100 22.45 0.04 5.23
C TYR A 100 21.73 0.24 3.91
N ASP A 101 22.15 -0.46 2.87
CA ASP A 101 21.49 -0.48 1.57
C ASP A 101 20.44 -1.61 1.57
N LEU A 102 19.18 -1.22 1.64
CA LEU A 102 18.08 -2.18 1.59
C LEU A 102 17.96 -2.78 0.19
N PRO A 103 17.75 -4.10 0.08
CA PRO A 103 17.49 -4.74 -1.20
C PRO A 103 16.26 -4.18 -1.92
N ASP A 104 16.32 -4.07 -3.24
CA ASP A 104 15.22 -3.55 -4.06
C ASP A 104 13.93 -4.38 -3.94
N ASP A 105 14.05 -5.69 -3.75
CA ASP A 105 12.92 -6.59 -3.55
C ASP A 105 12.18 -6.26 -2.26
N LEU A 106 12.90 -6.01 -1.17
CA LEU A 106 12.33 -5.60 0.11
C LEU A 106 11.62 -4.24 0.00
N LEU A 107 12.23 -3.26 -0.65
CA LEU A 107 11.60 -1.97 -0.91
C LEU A 107 10.33 -2.13 -1.75
N CYS A 108 10.34 -3.01 -2.75
CA CYS A 108 9.17 -3.33 -3.55
C CYS A 108 8.07 -4.01 -2.74
N GLU A 109 8.39 -4.92 -1.81
CA GLU A 109 7.42 -5.58 -0.93
C GLU A 109 6.73 -4.55 -0.03
N VAL A 110 7.51 -3.70 0.64
CA VAL A 110 6.97 -2.65 1.54
C VAL A 110 6.14 -1.62 0.76
N LEU A 111 6.61 -1.18 -0.41
CA LEU A 111 5.86 -0.25 -1.25
C LEU A 111 4.56 -0.89 -1.75
N GLN A 112 4.58 -2.17 -2.14
CA GLN A 112 3.37 -2.89 -2.55
C GLN A 112 2.34 -2.94 -1.43
N ALA A 113 2.75 -3.30 -0.20
CA ALA A 113 1.86 -3.36 0.96
C ALA A 113 1.22 -1.99 1.26
N LYS A 114 2.03 -0.93 1.25
CA LYS A 114 1.54 0.44 1.44
C LYS A 114 0.60 0.89 0.31
N MET A 115 0.88 0.52 -0.93
CA MET A 115 0.04 0.85 -2.09
C MET A 115 -1.29 0.09 -2.07
N LEU A 116 -1.33 -1.15 -1.60
CA LEU A 116 -2.59 -1.89 -1.42
C LEU A 116 -3.54 -1.14 -0.48
N SER A 117 -3.04 -0.68 0.67
CA SER A 117 -3.85 0.12 1.61
C SER A 117 -4.26 1.47 1.00
N ALA A 118 -3.33 2.19 0.35
CA ALA A 118 -3.61 3.49 -0.26
C ALA A 118 -4.68 3.40 -1.35
N LEU A 119 -4.62 2.37 -2.20
CA LEU A 119 -5.65 2.08 -3.20
C LEU A 119 -7.00 1.77 -2.53
N GLY A 120 -7.01 0.99 -1.45
CA GLY A 120 -8.23 0.72 -0.70
C GLY A 120 -8.88 2.00 -0.16
N TYR A 121 -8.10 2.90 0.45
CA TYR A 121 -8.61 4.20 0.88
C TYR A 121 -9.13 5.04 -0.28
N SER A 122 -8.45 5.03 -1.42
CA SER A 122 -8.89 5.76 -2.62
C SER A 122 -10.17 5.20 -3.24
N LEU A 123 -10.52 3.95 -2.92
CA LEU A 123 -11.80 3.30 -3.26
C LEU A 123 -12.89 3.55 -2.20
N GLY A 124 -12.62 4.37 -1.19
CA GLY A 124 -13.58 4.70 -0.13
C GLY A 124 -13.62 3.72 1.04
N LEU A 125 -12.69 2.76 1.12
CA LEU A 125 -12.63 1.85 2.26
C LEU A 125 -12.01 2.54 3.48
N SER A 126 -12.47 2.19 4.66
CA SER A 126 -11.95 2.68 5.94
C SER A 126 -10.90 1.74 6.51
N ALA A 127 -10.11 2.24 7.49
CA ALA A 127 -9.19 1.41 8.26
C ALA A 127 -9.93 0.25 8.95
N ASN A 128 -9.32 -0.95 8.90
CA ASN A 128 -9.85 -2.15 9.53
C ASN A 128 -8.85 -2.71 10.55
N LEU A 129 -8.72 -2.03 11.70
CA LEU A 129 -7.81 -2.42 12.76
C LEU A 129 -8.15 -3.78 13.41
N ALA A 130 -9.37 -4.28 13.20
CA ALA A 130 -9.76 -5.62 13.64
C ALA A 130 -9.06 -6.74 12.86
N GLY A 131 -8.44 -6.42 11.71
CA GLY A 131 -7.65 -7.37 10.93
C GLY A 131 -6.50 -8.00 11.73
N SER A 132 -5.83 -7.23 12.60
CA SER A 132 -4.74 -7.72 13.45
C SER A 132 -5.20 -8.75 14.50
N ALA A 133 -6.45 -8.70 14.91
CA ALA A 133 -6.99 -9.62 15.92
C ALA A 133 -7.42 -10.99 15.35
N ALA A 134 -7.41 -11.14 14.02
CA ALA A 134 -7.85 -12.36 13.34
C ALA A 134 -6.88 -13.54 13.54
N TYR A 135 -5.60 -13.27 13.79
CA TYR A 135 -4.56 -14.29 13.90
C TYR A 135 -3.97 -14.33 15.31
N SER A 136 -3.77 -15.56 15.81
CA SER A 136 -3.11 -15.75 17.10
C SER A 136 -1.60 -15.49 17.03
N ILE A 137 -0.98 -15.21 18.18
CA ILE A 137 0.49 -15.03 18.26
C ILE A 137 1.23 -16.27 17.73
N GLN A 138 0.73 -17.48 17.99
CA GLN A 138 1.33 -18.72 17.50
C GLN A 138 1.30 -18.78 15.96
N GLN A 139 0.21 -18.35 15.34
CA GLN A 139 0.10 -18.28 13.89
C GLN A 139 1.07 -17.24 13.31
N LEU A 140 1.15 -16.05 13.91
CA LEU A 140 2.05 -14.99 13.46
C LEU A 140 3.54 -15.33 13.64
N ARG A 141 3.88 -16.25 14.56
CA ARG A 141 5.23 -16.79 14.74
C ARG A 141 5.57 -17.91 13.77
N SER A 142 4.61 -18.45 13.04
CA SER A 142 4.83 -19.48 12.04
C SER A 142 5.19 -18.86 10.69
N PRO A 143 6.44 -19.03 10.17
CA PRO A 143 6.81 -18.53 8.85
C PRO A 143 5.97 -19.12 7.72
N GLN A 144 5.55 -20.39 7.86
CA GLN A 144 4.67 -21.02 6.89
C GLN A 144 3.30 -20.36 6.86
N PHE A 145 2.69 -20.15 8.04
CA PHE A 145 1.39 -19.49 8.13
C PHE A 145 1.41 -18.09 7.56
N THR A 146 2.41 -17.27 7.93
CA THR A 146 2.50 -15.89 7.49
C THR A 146 2.82 -15.76 5.98
N LYS A 147 3.52 -16.73 5.42
CA LYS A 147 3.76 -16.81 3.97
C LYS A 147 2.46 -17.07 3.18
N GLU A 148 1.57 -17.90 3.71
CA GLU A 148 0.32 -18.30 3.06
C GLU A 148 -0.80 -17.28 3.30
N ASN A 149 -0.89 -16.71 4.50
CA ASN A 149 -2.03 -15.91 4.96
C ASN A 149 -1.70 -14.42 5.18
N GLY A 150 -0.43 -14.04 5.11
CA GLY A 150 0.02 -12.70 5.50
C GLY A 150 0.08 -12.53 7.03
N ILE A 151 0.31 -11.30 7.46
CA ILE A 151 0.44 -10.92 8.88
C ILE A 151 -0.83 -10.29 9.46
N THR A 152 -1.81 -10.03 8.63
CA THR A 152 -3.13 -9.48 8.99
C THR A 152 -4.19 -9.98 8.02
N ALA A 153 -5.42 -10.09 8.49
CA ALA A 153 -6.55 -10.51 7.65
C ALA A 153 -7.09 -9.39 6.74
N SER A 154 -6.55 -8.18 6.82
CA SER A 154 -7.04 -7.06 6.03
C SER A 154 -5.91 -6.14 5.58
N VAL A 155 -5.84 -5.84 4.28
CA VAL A 155 -4.93 -4.83 3.72
C VAL A 155 -5.21 -3.42 4.25
N MET A 156 -6.37 -3.21 4.85
CA MET A 156 -6.78 -1.93 5.47
C MET A 156 -6.37 -1.80 6.94
N ASP A 157 -5.66 -2.77 7.50
CA ASP A 157 -5.16 -2.73 8.88
C ASP A 157 -3.91 -1.84 9.03
N GLY A 158 -3.18 -1.62 7.96
CA GLY A 158 -1.97 -0.79 7.98
C GLY A 158 -0.73 -1.49 8.57
N GLN A 159 -0.82 -2.74 8.98
CA GLN A 159 0.31 -3.52 9.46
C GLN A 159 1.23 -3.92 8.31
N ILE A 160 2.51 -3.57 8.44
CA ILE A 160 3.56 -3.93 7.47
C ILE A 160 4.74 -4.68 8.12
N TYR A 161 4.75 -4.79 9.43
CA TYR A 161 5.79 -5.46 10.19
C TYR A 161 5.19 -6.50 11.15
N ASN A 162 5.77 -7.69 11.17
CA ASN A 162 5.39 -8.74 12.12
C ASN A 162 6.25 -8.64 13.38
N TYR A 163 5.77 -7.89 14.37
CA TYR A 163 6.50 -7.66 15.63
C TYR A 163 6.66 -8.89 16.52
N VAL A 164 5.98 -9.98 16.23
CA VAL A 164 6.02 -11.22 17.02
C VAL A 164 6.71 -12.35 16.29
N ALA A 165 7.27 -12.12 15.10
CA ALA A 165 8.10 -13.06 14.38
C ALA A 165 9.31 -13.48 15.24
N MET A 166 9.77 -14.72 15.07
CA MET A 166 10.95 -15.27 15.75
C MET A 166 11.91 -15.87 14.74
#